data_9c19be7ef130d4e5827d2cad3d13f4c7
#
_entry.id   9c19be7ef130d4e5827d2cad3d13f4c7
#
_cell.length_a   1.000
_cell.length_b   1.000
_cell.length_c   1.000
_cell.angle_alpha   90.00
_cell.angle_beta   90.00
_cell.angle_gamma   90.00
#
_symmetry.space_group_name_H-M   'P 1'
#
loop_
_entity.id
_entity.type
_entity.pdbx_description
1 polymer ?
#
loop_
_entity_poly.entity_id
_entity_poly.type
_entity_poly.pdbx_seq_one_letter_code
_entity_poly.pdbx_strand_id
1 'polypeptide(L)'
;MAINWFKYSSPASFYFLAGKMIPLFSIAAIVLGAAGLYIGFFVAPTDFQQGEAYRIIFIHVPAAWLSMFLYVIMAIWSGIGLAFNTRLSSMVATAIAPTGAMFTFLALWTGALWGKPMWGTWWVWDARLTSELILLFLYIGFMSLQAAIDDPRRADKAGAMIALVGVVNVPIIYFSVKWWNTLHQGATVSLTQSPKMATTMLTGMLIMSLACWMYAIAVILIRTRAIILERERHTAWVGELQLQGAAR
;
A
#
# COMPACT_ATOMS: atom_id res chain seq x y z
N MET A 1 -1.54 29.95 -15.88
CA MET A 1 -2.58 28.97 -16.31
C MET A 1 -3.04 28.20 -15.09
N ALA A 2 -4.29 28.30 -14.68
CA ALA A 2 -4.84 27.49 -13.61
C ALA A 2 -4.94 26.02 -14.09
N ILE A 3 -4.35 25.10 -13.35
CA ILE A 3 -4.46 23.65 -13.65
C ILE A 3 -5.89 23.25 -13.39
N ASN A 4 -6.63 22.84 -14.43
CA ASN A 4 -7.97 22.32 -14.28
C ASN A 4 -7.89 20.85 -13.78
N TRP A 5 -7.85 20.67 -12.45
CA TRP A 5 -7.79 19.37 -11.81
C TRP A 5 -8.98 18.45 -12.16
N PHE A 6 -10.14 19.02 -12.45
CA PHE A 6 -11.33 18.29 -12.87
C PHE A 6 -11.18 17.63 -14.24
N LYS A 7 -10.20 18.05 -15.06
CA LYS A 7 -9.90 17.40 -16.34
C LYS A 7 -9.56 15.94 -16.17
N TYR A 8 -8.91 15.57 -15.07
CA TYR A 8 -8.45 14.20 -14.80
C TYR A 8 -9.41 13.39 -13.93
N SER A 9 -10.60 13.89 -13.65
CA SER A 9 -11.63 13.16 -12.87
C SER A 9 -12.39 12.11 -13.69
N SER A 10 -12.25 12.13 -15.03
CA SER A 10 -12.85 11.12 -15.91
C SER A 10 -11.90 9.93 -16.11
N PRO A 11 -12.42 8.67 -16.20
CA PRO A 11 -11.60 7.50 -16.47
C PRO A 11 -10.72 7.64 -17.73
N ALA A 12 -11.27 8.15 -18.83
CA ALA A 12 -10.54 8.34 -20.08
C ALA A 12 -9.33 9.27 -19.92
N SER A 13 -9.52 10.46 -19.34
CA SER A 13 -8.42 11.42 -19.16
C SER A 13 -7.37 10.90 -18.17
N PHE A 14 -7.82 10.23 -17.09
CA PHE A 14 -6.93 9.64 -16.11
C PHE A 14 -6.10 8.49 -16.70
N TYR A 15 -6.67 7.69 -17.58
CA TYR A 15 -5.97 6.59 -18.26
C TYR A 15 -4.69 7.05 -18.96
N PHE A 16 -4.77 8.14 -19.72
CA PHE A 16 -3.61 8.70 -20.42
C PHE A 16 -2.60 9.34 -19.46
N LEU A 17 -3.07 10.06 -18.43
CA LEU A 17 -2.21 10.62 -17.40
C LEU A 17 -1.43 9.52 -16.67
N ALA A 18 -2.13 8.49 -16.19
CA ALA A 18 -1.54 7.35 -15.50
C ALA A 18 -0.47 6.67 -16.36
N GLY A 19 -0.73 6.49 -17.67
CA GLY A 19 0.24 5.92 -18.60
C GLY A 19 1.55 6.70 -18.69
N LYS A 20 1.51 8.03 -18.60
CA LYS A 20 2.70 8.89 -18.59
C LYS A 20 3.46 8.85 -17.25
N MET A 21 2.74 8.61 -16.16
CA MET A 21 3.34 8.60 -14.81
C MET A 21 4.00 7.25 -14.47
N ILE A 22 3.50 6.13 -14.99
CA ILE A 22 4.00 4.78 -14.69
C ILE A 22 5.51 4.64 -14.85
N PRO A 23 6.14 5.04 -16.00
CA PRO A 23 7.58 4.87 -16.16
C PRO A 23 8.39 5.63 -15.10
N LEU A 24 7.97 6.86 -14.76
CA LEU A 24 8.63 7.68 -13.75
C LEU A 24 8.66 6.98 -12.39
N PHE A 25 7.49 6.53 -11.91
CA PHE A 25 7.39 5.87 -10.62
C PHE A 25 8.05 4.48 -10.62
N SER A 26 8.00 3.75 -11.73
CA SER A 26 8.68 2.46 -11.85
C SER A 26 10.20 2.61 -11.80
N ILE A 27 10.78 3.56 -12.54
CA ILE A 27 12.22 3.82 -12.51
C ILE A 27 12.65 4.29 -11.11
N ALA A 28 11.90 5.22 -10.52
CA ALA A 28 12.17 5.69 -9.16
C ALA A 28 12.14 4.55 -8.15
N ALA A 29 11.17 3.64 -8.24
CA ALA A 29 11.07 2.47 -7.37
C ALA A 29 12.31 1.56 -7.48
N ILE A 30 12.77 1.29 -8.70
CA ILE A 30 13.93 0.43 -8.95
C ILE A 30 15.21 1.09 -8.41
N VAL A 31 15.43 2.36 -8.75
CA VAL A 31 16.67 3.08 -8.35
C VAL A 31 16.73 3.24 -6.83
N LEU A 32 15.65 3.71 -6.22
CA LEU A 32 15.59 3.88 -4.76
C LEU A 32 15.62 2.53 -4.04
N GLY A 33 14.97 1.50 -4.58
CA GLY A 33 15.01 0.15 -4.02
C GLY A 33 16.42 -0.44 -4.03
N ALA A 34 17.12 -0.32 -5.16
CA ALA A 34 18.52 -0.76 -5.25
C ALA A 34 19.43 0.01 -4.27
N ALA A 35 19.28 1.34 -4.20
CA ALA A 35 20.03 2.17 -3.26
C ALA A 35 19.73 1.83 -1.79
N GLY A 36 18.45 1.70 -1.44
CA GLY A 36 18.03 1.37 -0.07
C GLY A 36 18.49 -0.01 0.38
N LEU A 37 18.39 -1.03 -0.50
CA LEU A 37 18.92 -2.36 -0.22
C LEU A 37 20.46 -2.34 -0.10
N TYR A 38 21.15 -1.63 -0.97
CA TYR A 38 22.60 -1.50 -0.87
C TYR A 38 23.03 -0.86 0.45
N ILE A 39 22.42 0.26 0.82
CA ILE A 39 22.70 0.92 2.12
C ILE A 39 22.36 -0.02 3.28
N GLY A 40 21.20 -0.65 3.26
CA GLY A 40 20.73 -1.49 4.35
C GLY A 40 21.54 -2.76 4.57
N PHE A 41 22.00 -3.40 3.50
CA PHE A 41 22.67 -4.70 3.60
C PHE A 41 24.19 -4.62 3.58
N PHE A 42 24.78 -3.57 3.00
CA PHE A 42 26.24 -3.47 2.81
C PHE A 42 26.88 -2.29 3.52
N VAL A 43 26.15 -1.19 3.79
CA VAL A 43 26.73 0.03 4.37
C VAL A 43 26.33 0.23 5.83
N ALA A 44 25.09 -0.10 6.21
CA ALA A 44 24.59 0.07 7.57
C ALA A 44 25.36 -0.82 8.55
N PRO A 45 25.77 -0.28 9.71
CA PRO A 45 26.53 -1.05 10.71
C PRO A 45 25.65 -2.16 11.32
N THR A 46 26.30 -3.20 11.86
CA THR A 46 25.62 -4.25 12.62
C THR A 46 25.04 -3.66 13.90
N ASP A 47 23.82 -4.03 14.25
CA ASP A 47 23.18 -3.61 15.50
C ASP A 47 23.78 -4.37 16.70
N PHE A 48 24.07 -3.67 17.79
CA PHE A 48 24.76 -4.27 18.95
C PHE A 48 23.86 -5.20 19.77
N GLN A 49 22.52 -5.04 19.70
CA GLN A 49 21.57 -5.89 20.42
C GLN A 49 21.02 -7.03 19.54
N GLN A 50 20.73 -6.72 18.26
CA GLN A 50 20.03 -7.63 17.36
C GLN A 50 20.95 -8.32 16.36
N GLY A 51 22.23 -7.96 16.32
CA GLY A 51 23.16 -8.48 15.33
C GLY A 51 22.68 -8.17 13.90
N GLU A 52 22.87 -9.09 12.96
CA GLU A 52 22.45 -8.94 11.57
C GLU A 52 20.92 -9.12 11.37
N ALA A 53 20.22 -9.69 12.35
CA ALA A 53 18.77 -9.90 12.26
C ALA A 53 17.98 -8.58 12.13
N TYR A 54 18.53 -7.47 12.61
CA TYR A 54 17.91 -6.16 12.49
C TYR A 54 17.72 -5.71 11.04
N ARG A 55 18.51 -6.20 10.08
CA ARG A 55 18.46 -5.77 8.66
C ARG A 55 17.10 -6.00 8.02
N ILE A 56 16.27 -6.81 8.62
CA ILE A 56 14.89 -7.02 8.18
C ILE A 56 14.06 -5.73 8.25
N ILE A 57 14.47 -4.73 9.05
CA ILE A 57 13.79 -3.43 9.15
C ILE A 57 13.66 -2.73 7.81
N PHE A 58 14.63 -2.91 6.90
CA PHE A 58 14.63 -2.27 5.57
C PHE A 58 13.51 -2.78 4.67
N ILE A 59 12.89 -3.92 5.01
CA ILE A 59 11.74 -4.48 4.30
C ILE A 59 10.50 -4.40 5.18
N HIS A 60 10.62 -4.82 6.46
CA HIS A 60 9.49 -4.93 7.38
C HIS A 60 8.83 -3.57 7.67
N VAL A 61 9.63 -2.56 8.03
CA VAL A 61 9.08 -1.25 8.43
C VAL A 61 8.39 -0.54 7.25
N PRO A 62 8.98 -0.45 6.04
CA PRO A 62 8.27 0.05 4.86
C PRO A 62 6.98 -0.71 4.58
N ALA A 63 6.99 -2.06 4.67
CA ALA A 63 5.81 -2.87 4.44
C ALA A 63 4.69 -2.58 5.45
N ALA A 64 5.03 -2.52 6.75
CA ALA A 64 4.08 -2.22 7.82
C ALA A 64 3.50 -0.79 7.72
N TRP A 65 4.28 0.18 7.27
CA TRP A 65 3.76 1.53 7.05
C TRP A 65 2.81 1.56 5.85
N LEU A 66 3.20 0.96 4.73
CA LEU A 66 2.37 0.95 3.53
C LEU A 66 1.10 0.13 3.71
N SER A 67 1.10 -0.95 4.48
CA SER A 67 -0.10 -1.72 4.77
C SER A 67 -1.21 -0.84 5.33
N MET A 68 -0.90 -0.04 6.33
CA MET A 68 -1.84 0.88 6.97
C MET A 68 -2.20 2.08 6.09
N PHE A 69 -1.19 2.74 5.49
CA PHE A 69 -1.43 3.94 4.66
C PHE A 69 -2.26 3.62 3.43
N LEU A 70 -1.98 2.52 2.74
CA LEU A 70 -2.77 2.13 1.57
C LEU A 70 -4.21 1.80 1.95
N TYR A 71 -4.46 1.25 3.16
CA TYR A 71 -5.83 1.04 3.62
C TYR A 71 -6.57 2.35 3.83
N VAL A 72 -5.93 3.34 4.46
CA VAL A 72 -6.52 4.68 4.63
C VAL A 72 -6.82 5.33 3.27
N ILE A 73 -5.87 5.27 2.32
CA ILE A 73 -6.07 5.83 0.98
C ILE A 73 -7.20 5.08 0.24
N MET A 74 -7.27 3.76 0.36
CA MET A 74 -8.36 2.96 -0.19
C MET A 74 -9.72 3.37 0.40
N ALA A 75 -9.79 3.57 1.72
CA ALA A 75 -11.00 4.02 2.40
C ALA A 75 -11.42 5.43 1.96
N ILE A 76 -10.46 6.36 1.79
CA ILE A 76 -10.74 7.71 1.27
C ILE A 76 -11.33 7.64 -0.13
N TRP A 77 -10.69 6.91 -1.07
CA TRP A 77 -11.19 6.78 -2.43
C TRP A 77 -12.54 6.05 -2.48
N SER A 78 -12.73 5.05 -1.65
CA SER A 78 -14.03 4.37 -1.48
C SER A 78 -15.11 5.33 -0.97
N GLY A 79 -14.79 6.15 0.03
CA GLY A 79 -15.70 7.17 0.57
C GLY A 79 -16.07 8.23 -0.47
N ILE A 80 -15.10 8.72 -1.24
CA ILE A 80 -15.34 9.65 -2.35
C ILE A 80 -16.25 9.00 -3.41
N GLY A 81 -15.96 7.75 -3.78
CA GLY A 81 -16.78 6.98 -4.71
C GLY A 81 -18.23 6.83 -4.24
N LEU A 82 -18.42 6.54 -2.95
CA LEU A 82 -19.73 6.38 -2.34
C LEU A 82 -20.49 7.70 -2.23
N ALA A 83 -19.84 8.77 -1.74
CA ALA A 83 -20.47 10.05 -1.47
C ALA A 83 -20.82 10.83 -2.76
N PHE A 84 -19.93 10.81 -3.74
CA PHE A 84 -20.08 11.58 -4.98
C PHE A 84 -20.46 10.72 -6.21
N ASN A 85 -20.65 9.42 -6.01
CA ASN A 85 -20.99 8.46 -7.07
C ASN A 85 -19.98 8.49 -8.24
N THR A 86 -18.68 8.68 -7.94
CA THR A 86 -17.60 8.80 -8.92
C THR A 86 -17.00 7.43 -9.25
N ARG A 87 -17.13 7.01 -10.52
CA ARG A 87 -16.62 5.69 -10.98
C ARG A 87 -15.11 5.55 -10.83
N LEU A 88 -14.36 6.59 -11.19
CA LEU A 88 -12.89 6.56 -11.11
C LEU A 88 -12.40 6.33 -9.69
N SER A 89 -13.02 6.95 -8.69
CA SER A 89 -12.64 6.77 -7.28
C SER A 89 -12.78 5.34 -6.83
N SER A 90 -13.89 4.68 -7.18
CA SER A 90 -14.09 3.25 -6.89
C SER A 90 -13.07 2.36 -7.62
N MET A 91 -12.76 2.66 -8.88
CA MET A 91 -11.73 1.92 -9.65
C MET A 91 -10.35 2.05 -9.01
N VAL A 92 -9.99 3.24 -8.52
CA VAL A 92 -8.72 3.47 -7.80
C VAL A 92 -8.70 2.69 -6.48
N ALA A 93 -9.79 2.71 -5.70
CA ALA A 93 -9.90 1.94 -4.47
C ALA A 93 -9.70 0.44 -4.72
N THR A 94 -10.36 -0.10 -5.77
CA THR A 94 -10.19 -1.50 -6.21
C THR A 94 -8.75 -1.81 -6.59
N ALA A 95 -8.07 -0.88 -7.28
CA ALA A 95 -6.67 -1.05 -7.69
C ALA A 95 -5.68 -1.05 -6.51
N ILE A 96 -6.00 -0.35 -5.41
CA ILE A 96 -5.17 -0.27 -4.20
C ILE A 96 -5.19 -1.58 -3.41
N ALA A 97 -6.35 -2.23 -3.30
CA ALA A 97 -6.57 -3.34 -2.38
C ALA A 97 -5.54 -4.49 -2.50
N PRO A 98 -5.21 -5.03 -3.70
CA PRO A 98 -4.24 -6.11 -3.81
C PRO A 98 -2.81 -5.69 -3.41
N THR A 99 -2.44 -4.44 -3.66
CA THR A 99 -1.12 -3.91 -3.27
C THR A 99 -1.05 -3.73 -1.75
N GLY A 100 -2.11 -3.23 -1.12
CA GLY A 100 -2.22 -3.13 0.33
C GLY A 100 -2.17 -4.49 1.00
N ALA A 101 -2.92 -5.48 0.49
CA ALA A 101 -2.89 -6.86 0.98
C ALA A 101 -1.48 -7.47 0.90
N MET A 102 -0.77 -7.24 -0.20
CA MET A 102 0.62 -7.71 -0.38
C MET A 102 1.55 -7.12 0.69
N PHE A 103 1.48 -5.81 0.93
CA PHE A 103 2.32 -5.18 1.95
C PHE A 103 1.94 -5.63 3.37
N THR A 104 0.66 -5.86 3.65
CA THR A 104 0.21 -6.41 4.94
C THR A 104 0.75 -7.83 5.14
N PHE A 105 0.68 -8.68 4.11
CA PHE A 105 1.27 -10.02 4.14
C PHE A 105 2.79 -9.96 4.35
N LEU A 106 3.50 -9.09 3.64
CA LEU A 106 4.95 -8.91 3.81
C LEU A 106 5.30 -8.44 5.24
N ALA A 107 4.51 -7.52 5.82
CA ALA A 107 4.72 -7.08 7.19
C ALA A 107 4.56 -8.24 8.17
N LEU A 108 3.51 -9.04 8.06
CA LEU A 108 3.29 -10.22 8.89
C LEU A 108 4.40 -11.27 8.71
N TRP A 109 4.75 -11.59 7.47
CA TRP A 109 5.78 -12.56 7.14
C TRP A 109 7.16 -12.17 7.67
N THR A 110 7.59 -10.97 7.34
CA THR A 110 8.89 -10.45 7.80
C THR A 110 8.91 -10.23 9.31
N GLY A 111 7.78 -9.85 9.90
CA GLY A 111 7.63 -9.75 11.35
C GLY A 111 7.80 -11.10 12.05
N ALA A 112 7.24 -12.18 11.50
CA ALA A 112 7.43 -13.54 12.03
C ALA A 112 8.89 -13.98 11.91
N LEU A 113 9.54 -13.72 10.76
CA LEU A 113 10.97 -14.02 10.57
C LEU A 113 11.86 -13.26 11.55
N TRP A 114 11.52 -12.01 11.87
CA TRP A 114 12.24 -11.20 12.85
C TRP A 114 11.94 -11.64 14.28
N GLY A 115 10.70 -11.98 14.59
CA GLY A 115 10.27 -12.41 15.92
C GLY A 115 10.98 -13.67 16.42
N LYS A 116 11.29 -14.61 15.53
CA LYS A 116 11.93 -15.86 15.92
C LYS A 116 13.30 -15.67 16.59
N PRO A 117 14.27 -14.95 16.02
CA PRO A 117 15.55 -14.69 16.69
C PRO A 117 15.43 -13.70 17.86
N MET A 118 14.47 -12.76 17.86
CA MET A 118 14.35 -11.73 18.88
C MET A 118 13.58 -12.18 20.12
N TRP A 119 12.52 -12.94 19.93
CA TRP A 119 11.57 -13.32 20.98
C TRP A 119 11.41 -14.82 21.15
N GLY A 120 12.13 -15.64 20.38
CA GLY A 120 12.06 -17.09 20.43
C GLY A 120 10.82 -17.72 19.80
N THR A 121 9.90 -16.92 19.27
CA THR A 121 8.65 -17.39 18.69
C THR A 121 8.37 -16.76 17.32
N TRP A 122 7.66 -17.48 16.45
CA TRP A 122 7.21 -16.97 15.15
C TRP A 122 5.98 -16.07 15.26
N TRP A 123 5.13 -16.31 16.27
CA TRP A 123 3.85 -15.65 16.44
C TRP A 123 3.45 -15.58 17.91
N VAL A 124 2.82 -14.47 18.26
CA VAL A 124 2.07 -14.28 19.51
C VAL A 124 0.73 -13.63 19.20
N TRP A 125 -0.30 -13.99 19.93
CA TRP A 125 -1.62 -13.39 19.80
C TRP A 125 -1.70 -12.12 20.67
N ASP A 126 -0.86 -11.14 20.31
CA ASP A 126 -0.94 -9.81 20.91
C ASP A 126 -1.79 -8.84 20.04
N ALA A 127 -2.08 -7.67 20.59
CA ALA A 127 -2.93 -6.69 19.93
C ALA A 127 -2.33 -6.18 18.60
N ARG A 128 -0.98 -6.10 18.51
CA ARG A 128 -0.29 -5.59 17.30
C ARG A 128 -0.39 -6.57 16.14
N LEU A 129 0.02 -7.82 16.36
CA LEU A 129 0.03 -8.83 15.32
C LEU A 129 -1.39 -9.22 14.92
N THR A 130 -2.31 -9.34 15.90
CA THR A 130 -3.70 -9.69 15.64
C THR A 130 -4.41 -8.61 14.81
N SER A 131 -4.23 -7.32 15.15
CA SER A 131 -4.86 -6.24 14.37
C SER A 131 -4.26 -6.09 12.97
N GLU A 132 -2.96 -6.36 12.78
CA GLU A 132 -2.34 -6.40 11.45
C GLU A 132 -2.89 -7.59 10.62
N LEU A 133 -3.13 -8.75 11.23
CA LEU A 133 -3.77 -9.89 10.58
C LEU A 133 -5.22 -9.58 10.19
N ILE A 134 -5.96 -8.88 11.05
CA ILE A 134 -7.32 -8.38 10.73
C ILE A 134 -7.26 -7.45 9.51
N LEU A 135 -6.24 -6.59 9.42
CA LEU A 135 -6.07 -5.71 8.25
C LEU A 135 -5.92 -6.51 6.95
N LEU A 136 -5.17 -7.60 6.97
CA LEU A 136 -5.06 -8.51 5.82
C LEU A 136 -6.43 -9.08 5.43
N PHE A 137 -7.19 -9.57 6.40
CA PHE A 137 -8.54 -10.08 6.14
C PHE A 137 -9.51 -9.01 5.65
N LEU A 138 -9.38 -7.78 6.09
CA LEU A 138 -10.18 -6.66 5.58
C LEU A 138 -9.87 -6.37 4.10
N TYR A 139 -8.60 -6.41 3.68
CA TYR A 139 -8.24 -6.32 2.27
C TYR A 139 -8.78 -7.49 1.44
N ILE A 140 -8.61 -8.71 1.94
CA ILE A 140 -9.13 -9.92 1.27
C ILE A 140 -10.66 -9.86 1.19
N GLY A 141 -11.33 -9.48 2.27
CA GLY A 141 -12.78 -9.32 2.33
C GLY A 141 -13.29 -8.28 1.33
N PHE A 142 -12.61 -7.13 1.21
CA PHE A 142 -12.93 -6.13 0.20
C PHE A 142 -12.85 -6.70 -1.22
N MET A 143 -11.76 -7.38 -1.56
CA MET A 143 -11.57 -7.98 -2.88
C MET A 143 -12.57 -9.11 -3.16
N SER A 144 -12.81 -9.98 -2.19
CA SER A 144 -13.74 -11.10 -2.30
C SER A 144 -15.19 -10.64 -2.47
N LEU A 145 -15.57 -9.60 -1.72
CA LEU A 145 -16.91 -9.02 -1.83
C LEU A 145 -17.15 -8.37 -3.19
N GLN A 146 -16.13 -7.67 -3.72
CA GLN A 146 -16.21 -7.11 -5.06
C GLN A 146 -16.28 -8.20 -6.15
N ALA A 147 -15.57 -9.31 -5.98
CA ALA A 147 -15.61 -10.43 -6.93
C ALA A 147 -16.92 -11.24 -6.88
N ALA A 148 -17.61 -11.24 -5.75
CA ALA A 148 -18.85 -11.99 -5.55
C ALA A 148 -20.11 -11.27 -6.07
N ILE A 149 -20.03 -10.00 -6.43
CA ILE A 149 -21.17 -9.19 -6.86
C ILE A 149 -21.03 -8.82 -8.34
N ASP A 150 -21.90 -9.33 -9.19
CA ASP A 150 -21.86 -9.12 -10.66
C ASP A 150 -22.05 -7.66 -11.07
N ASP A 151 -22.93 -6.92 -10.38
CA ASP A 151 -23.19 -5.51 -10.69
C ASP A 151 -22.06 -4.63 -10.14
N PRO A 152 -21.28 -3.95 -11.00
CA PRO A 152 -20.12 -3.18 -10.57
C PRO A 152 -20.44 -2.05 -9.58
N ARG A 153 -21.63 -1.44 -9.67
CA ARG A 153 -22.04 -0.35 -8.78
C ARG A 153 -22.39 -0.87 -7.40
N ARG A 154 -23.05 -2.03 -7.33
CA ARG A 154 -23.33 -2.70 -6.06
C ARG A 154 -22.04 -3.22 -5.41
N ALA A 155 -21.14 -3.80 -6.20
CA ALA A 155 -19.83 -4.24 -5.75
C ALA A 155 -19.02 -3.07 -5.16
N ASP A 156 -18.96 -1.93 -5.84
CA ASP A 156 -18.28 -0.72 -5.37
C ASP A 156 -18.86 -0.20 -4.04
N LYS A 157 -20.18 -0.17 -3.89
CA LYS A 157 -20.84 0.25 -2.64
C LYS A 157 -20.54 -0.71 -1.49
N ALA A 158 -20.63 -2.01 -1.74
CA ALA A 158 -20.36 -3.03 -0.72
C ALA A 158 -18.89 -2.99 -0.29
N GLY A 159 -17.94 -2.88 -1.24
CA GLY A 159 -16.53 -2.69 -0.96
C GLY A 159 -16.25 -1.40 -0.18
N ALA A 160 -16.90 -0.29 -0.55
CA ALA A 160 -16.76 0.97 0.18
C ALA A 160 -17.17 0.86 1.64
N MET A 161 -18.24 0.14 1.96
CA MET A 161 -18.66 -0.10 3.34
C MET A 161 -17.61 -0.85 4.15
N ILE A 162 -17.04 -1.95 3.60
CA ILE A 162 -15.95 -2.67 4.27
C ILE A 162 -14.73 -1.75 4.47
N ALA A 163 -14.33 -0.98 3.46
CA ALA A 163 -13.18 -0.09 3.55
C ALA A 163 -13.38 0.98 4.64
N LEU A 164 -14.56 1.60 4.70
CA LEU A 164 -14.87 2.66 5.67
C LEU A 164 -15.02 2.12 7.10
N VAL A 165 -15.62 0.95 7.30
CA VAL A 165 -15.70 0.33 8.61
C VAL A 165 -14.33 -0.16 9.06
N GLY A 166 -13.60 -0.80 8.15
CA GLY A 166 -12.31 -1.40 8.46
C GLY A 166 -11.20 -0.37 8.76
N VAL A 167 -11.33 0.89 8.30
CA VAL A 167 -10.31 1.91 8.57
C VAL A 167 -10.10 2.19 10.06
N VAL A 168 -11.10 1.91 10.90
CA VAL A 168 -11.01 2.02 12.37
C VAL A 168 -9.93 1.07 12.94
N ASN A 169 -9.61 -0.01 12.24
CA ASN A 169 -8.55 -0.92 12.64
C ASN A 169 -7.13 -0.30 12.53
N VAL A 170 -6.94 0.69 11.64
CA VAL A 170 -5.61 1.32 11.43
C VAL A 170 -5.10 2.04 12.70
N PRO A 171 -5.85 2.94 13.36
CA PRO A 171 -5.40 3.51 14.62
C PRO A 171 -5.21 2.44 15.73
N ILE A 172 -5.99 1.36 15.74
CA ILE A 172 -5.80 0.25 16.68
C ILE A 172 -4.42 -0.38 16.46
N ILE A 173 -4.02 -0.68 15.22
CA ILE A 173 -2.68 -1.17 14.89
C ILE A 173 -1.62 -0.19 15.39
N TYR A 174 -1.74 1.08 15.05
CA TYR A 174 -0.72 2.10 15.36
C TYR A 174 -0.54 2.28 16.88
N PHE A 175 -1.63 2.36 17.63
CA PHE A 175 -1.61 2.61 19.07
C PHE A 175 -1.54 1.34 19.92
N SER A 176 -1.63 0.15 19.33
CA SER A 176 -1.60 -1.14 20.05
C SER A 176 -0.42 -1.26 21.02
N VAL A 177 0.78 -0.84 20.59
CA VAL A 177 2.00 -0.87 21.41
C VAL A 177 2.00 0.13 22.58
N LYS A 178 1.06 1.07 22.61
CA LYS A 178 0.88 2.03 23.72
C LYS A 178 -0.26 1.64 24.65
N TRP A 179 -1.30 0.99 24.08
CA TRP A 179 -2.52 0.66 24.83
C TRP A 179 -2.49 -0.72 25.46
N TRP A 180 -1.70 -1.64 24.89
CA TRP A 180 -1.60 -3.03 25.37
C TRP A 180 -0.15 -3.46 25.52
N ASN A 181 0.09 -4.47 26.34
CA ASN A 181 1.37 -5.14 26.40
C ASN A 181 1.57 -5.98 25.14
N THR A 182 2.61 -5.68 24.39
CA THR A 182 3.00 -6.43 23.18
C THR A 182 4.50 -6.70 23.23
N LEU A 183 4.96 -7.76 22.58
CA LEU A 183 6.40 -8.01 22.37
C LEU A 183 7.01 -7.01 21.38
N HIS A 184 6.16 -6.38 20.56
CA HIS A 184 6.59 -5.45 19.53
C HIS A 184 7.15 -4.16 20.15
N GLN A 185 8.31 -3.74 19.67
CA GLN A 185 8.93 -2.49 20.10
C GLN A 185 8.07 -1.28 19.71
N GLY A 186 8.13 -0.23 20.53
CA GLY A 186 7.56 1.07 20.19
C GLY A 186 8.21 1.66 18.93
N ALA A 187 7.53 2.61 18.29
CA ALA A 187 8.02 3.24 17.06
C ALA A 187 9.38 3.91 17.29
N THR A 188 10.42 3.45 16.59
CA THR A 188 11.79 4.02 16.63
C THR A 188 11.82 5.40 15.95
N VAL A 189 10.94 5.63 14.97
CA VAL A 189 10.75 6.91 14.28
C VAL A 189 9.41 7.49 14.70
N SER A 190 9.42 8.67 15.28
CA SER A 190 8.23 9.41 15.70
C SER A 190 8.36 10.88 15.32
N LEU A 191 7.24 11.59 15.26
CA LEU A 191 7.23 13.04 14.98
C LEU A 191 7.70 13.88 16.18
N THR A 192 7.77 13.29 17.38
CA THR A 192 7.99 14.01 18.64
C THR A 192 9.32 13.71 19.30
N GLN A 193 10.08 12.72 18.84
CA GLN A 193 11.36 12.32 19.41
C GLN A 193 12.38 12.02 18.32
N SER A 194 13.64 12.29 18.60
CA SER A 194 14.75 11.91 17.70
C SER A 194 14.78 10.39 17.51
N PRO A 195 15.06 9.91 16.29
CA PRO A 195 15.18 8.48 16.00
C PRO A 195 16.28 7.83 16.86
N LYS A 196 15.96 6.67 17.45
CA LYS A 196 16.90 5.91 18.30
C LYS A 196 17.62 4.84 17.46
N MET A 197 18.26 5.24 16.38
CA MET A 197 19.05 4.35 15.50
C MET A 197 20.16 5.13 14.82
N ALA A 198 21.17 4.43 14.32
CA ALA A 198 22.25 5.04 13.56
C ALA A 198 21.71 5.75 12.31
N THR A 199 22.29 6.90 11.96
CA THR A 199 21.83 7.72 10.83
C THR A 199 21.82 6.93 9.51
N THR A 200 22.80 6.06 9.28
CA THR A 200 22.86 5.22 8.08
C THR A 200 21.72 4.21 8.02
N MET A 201 21.36 3.60 9.16
CA MET A 201 20.20 2.71 9.25
C MET A 201 18.91 3.47 8.94
N LEU A 202 18.73 4.65 9.54
CA LEU A 202 17.57 5.50 9.28
C LEU A 202 17.48 5.88 7.81
N THR A 203 18.59 6.33 7.21
CA THR A 203 18.64 6.72 5.80
C THR A 203 18.25 5.56 4.88
N GLY A 204 18.82 4.38 5.08
CA GLY A 204 18.45 3.18 4.30
C GLY A 204 16.97 2.82 4.44
N MET A 205 16.44 2.86 5.64
CA MET A 205 15.02 2.56 5.91
C MET A 205 14.08 3.59 5.24
N LEU A 206 14.40 4.88 5.29
CA LEU A 206 13.58 5.92 4.66
C LEU A 206 13.64 5.85 3.13
N ILE A 207 14.83 5.56 2.55
CA ILE A 207 14.96 5.34 1.10
C ILE A 207 14.15 4.11 0.66
N MET A 208 14.19 3.02 1.42
CA MET A 208 13.36 1.84 1.16
C MET A 208 11.87 2.14 1.29
N SER A 209 11.48 2.94 2.27
CA SER A 209 10.08 3.38 2.40
C SER A 209 9.63 4.18 1.19
N LEU A 210 10.46 5.11 0.72
CA LEU A 210 10.18 5.88 -0.49
C LEU A 210 10.14 4.99 -1.74
N ALA A 211 11.05 4.01 -1.87
CA ALA A 211 11.02 3.03 -2.94
C ALA A 211 9.71 2.23 -2.97
N CYS A 212 9.25 1.76 -1.82
CA CYS A 212 7.98 1.05 -1.68
C CYS A 212 6.77 1.94 -2.05
N TRP A 213 6.82 3.23 -1.71
CA TRP A 213 5.81 4.20 -2.15
C TRP A 213 5.78 4.35 -3.67
N MET A 214 6.95 4.53 -4.31
CA MET A 214 7.06 4.64 -5.77
C MET A 214 6.54 3.36 -6.45
N TYR A 215 6.91 2.20 -5.93
CA TYR A 215 6.39 0.91 -6.39
C TYR A 215 4.86 0.82 -6.26
N ALA A 216 4.32 1.15 -5.09
CA ALA A 216 2.88 1.11 -4.86
C ALA A 216 2.13 2.02 -5.84
N ILE A 217 2.59 3.25 -6.04
CA ILE A 217 2.00 4.19 -7.00
C ILE A 217 2.04 3.61 -8.42
N ALA A 218 3.20 3.10 -8.88
CA ALA A 218 3.33 2.52 -10.20
C ALA A 218 2.34 1.37 -10.43
N VAL A 219 2.29 0.41 -9.51
CA VAL A 219 1.41 -0.77 -9.60
C VAL A 219 -0.07 -0.38 -9.52
N ILE A 220 -0.44 0.55 -8.65
CA ILE A 220 -1.82 1.05 -8.54
C ILE A 220 -2.23 1.74 -9.84
N LEU A 221 -1.37 2.55 -10.45
CA LEU A 221 -1.66 3.18 -11.75
C LEU A 221 -1.82 2.15 -12.87
N ILE A 222 -0.98 1.11 -12.92
CA ILE A 222 -1.08 0.00 -13.89
C ILE A 222 -2.42 -0.72 -13.71
N ARG A 223 -2.77 -1.10 -12.48
CA ARG A 223 -4.05 -1.78 -12.18
C ARG A 223 -5.26 -0.90 -12.46
N THR A 224 -5.19 0.39 -12.10
CA THR A 224 -6.29 1.34 -12.38
C THR A 224 -6.53 1.44 -13.89
N ARG A 225 -5.48 1.50 -14.72
CA ARG A 225 -5.63 1.49 -16.17
C ARG A 225 -6.28 0.21 -16.68
N ALA A 226 -5.89 -0.95 -16.16
CA ALA A 226 -6.51 -2.23 -16.53
C ALA A 226 -8.01 -2.26 -16.17
N ILE A 227 -8.36 -1.82 -14.95
CA ILE A 227 -9.76 -1.75 -14.50
C ILE A 227 -10.57 -0.75 -15.33
N ILE A 228 -9.99 0.39 -15.71
CA ILE A 228 -10.64 1.37 -16.59
C ILE A 228 -10.97 0.72 -17.94
N LEU A 229 -10.01 0.04 -18.59
CA LEU A 229 -10.24 -0.61 -19.87
C LEU A 229 -11.32 -1.70 -19.79
N GLU A 230 -11.32 -2.48 -18.72
CA GLU A 230 -12.32 -3.52 -18.50
C GLU A 230 -13.73 -2.93 -18.30
N ARG A 231 -13.87 -1.94 -17.42
CA ARG A 231 -15.16 -1.35 -17.07
C ARG A 231 -15.72 -0.43 -18.16
N GLU A 232 -14.84 0.16 -19.00
CA GLU A 232 -15.22 1.06 -20.09
C GLU A 232 -15.11 0.40 -21.46
N ARG A 233 -14.98 -0.92 -21.55
CA ARG A 233 -14.75 -1.68 -22.79
C ARG A 233 -15.79 -1.44 -23.92
N HIS A 234 -16.98 -0.97 -23.56
CA HIS A 234 -18.07 -0.67 -24.53
C HIS A 234 -18.17 0.82 -24.89
N THR A 235 -17.23 1.66 -24.44
CA THR A 235 -17.21 3.08 -24.79
C THR A 235 -16.45 3.32 -26.09
N ALA A 236 -16.83 4.38 -26.81
CA ALA A 236 -16.23 4.73 -28.11
C ALA A 236 -14.72 4.93 -28.03
N TRP A 237 -14.23 5.64 -27.00
CA TRP A 237 -12.80 5.94 -26.84
C TRP A 237 -11.93 4.68 -26.62
N VAL A 238 -12.45 3.63 -25.98
CA VAL A 238 -11.74 2.35 -25.83
C VAL A 238 -11.71 1.61 -27.16
N GLY A 239 -12.81 1.62 -27.94
CA GLY A 239 -12.86 1.06 -29.29
C GLY A 239 -11.83 1.71 -30.23
N GLU A 240 -11.73 3.04 -30.22
CA GLU A 240 -10.74 3.78 -30.99
C GLU A 240 -9.31 3.42 -30.60
N LEU A 241 -9.04 3.25 -29.29
CA LEU A 241 -7.73 2.87 -28.78
C LEU A 241 -7.32 1.47 -29.26
N GLN A 242 -8.27 0.52 -29.32
CA GLN A 242 -8.03 -0.84 -29.83
C GLN A 242 -7.73 -0.83 -31.32
N LEU A 243 -8.46 -0.06 -32.13
CA LEU A 243 -8.20 0.08 -33.56
C LEU A 243 -6.81 0.69 -33.82
N GLN A 244 -6.40 1.70 -33.08
CA GLN A 244 -5.05 2.28 -33.19
C GLN A 244 -3.94 1.31 -32.78
N GLY A 245 -4.20 0.44 -31.78
CA GLY A 245 -3.27 -0.61 -31.34
C GLY A 245 -3.13 -1.75 -32.35
N ALA A 246 -4.19 -2.09 -33.09
CA ALA A 246 -4.19 -3.13 -34.11
C ALA A 246 -3.53 -2.67 -35.44
N ALA A 247 -3.41 -1.36 -35.66
CA ALA A 247 -2.79 -0.78 -36.84
C ALA A 247 -1.26 -0.56 -36.73
N ARG A 248 -0.66 -0.94 -35.61
CA ARG A 248 0.80 -0.88 -35.33
C ARG A 248 1.41 -2.27 -35.32
#